data_ea2f5f202ef44cd117927b79842f77cf
#
_entry.id   ea2f5f202ef44cd117927b79842f77cf
#
_cell.length_a   1.000
_cell.length_b   1.000
_cell.length_c   1.000
_cell.angle_alpha   90.00
_cell.angle_beta   90.00
_cell.angle_gamma   90.00
#
_symmetry.space_group_name_H-M   'P 1'
#
loop_
_entity.id
_entity.type
_entity.pdbx_description
1 polymer ?
#
loop_
_entity_poly.entity_id
_entity_poly.type
_entity_poly.pdbx_seq_one_letter_code
_entity_poly.pdbx_strand_id
1 'polypeptide(L)'
;MLALLVFLPIAAFIAILFGAPARLTAIAASALNLALGIYAAFTWQNACWSFSVPVLEKPALNLAFGFTDGMSAIMVLLSVIVTLAAVLSGKAPEGKEKLYYGSSLLISGGALGAFAATDLFFFFAFHELALIPTFLMIGILGRGDRREAAWKITIYLGLGSIVLLAGLVWLANLTGTYDMVKMVSAAGSIDPAAQKGIAALLIVGFGTLVSLFPFHSWAAPAYASAPAPVAMLHAGVLKKFGLYGLLRLAIPLLPEGLQFWLTPLLVLMLGNILWVGWVTISQKRLDLMLGNSSVMHMGYIFLAIAALIAFPENPLARSAAIILMFAHGISIALLFGLADRIERNTGSLDLQDLGGLAKSAPGLAFLFGIAAMASIGLPGLANFSGEILVFLAAFKSYNGTSGLDPVQIACILSIWGVVISAVYMLRAYRNIFQGPTVKSTESAADLTLADRIPATLLVLALFAVGIYPNLLLNLLK
;
A
#
# COMPACT_ATOMS: atom_id res chain seq x y z
N MET A 1 -24.02 4.26 5.62
CA MET A 1 -23.39 4.04 4.30
C MET A 1 -21.98 3.46 4.38
N LEU A 2 -21.11 3.84 5.34
CA LEU A 2 -19.78 3.24 5.51
C LEU A 2 -19.84 1.72 5.75
N ALA A 3 -20.76 1.24 6.58
CA ALA A 3 -20.96 -0.19 6.76
C ALA A 3 -21.28 -0.92 5.45
N LEU A 4 -22.11 -0.33 4.56
CA LEU A 4 -22.37 -0.90 3.24
C LEU A 4 -21.08 -1.01 2.42
N LEU A 5 -20.25 0.02 2.40
CA LEU A 5 -18.98 0.04 1.67
C LEU A 5 -18.03 -1.05 2.16
N VAL A 6 -17.95 -1.30 3.47
CA VAL A 6 -17.10 -2.35 4.06
C VAL A 6 -17.69 -3.75 3.82
N PHE A 7 -19.01 -3.93 4.02
CA PHE A 7 -19.61 -5.24 3.95
C PHE A 7 -20.03 -5.69 2.56
N LEU A 8 -20.14 -4.79 1.58
CA LEU A 8 -20.51 -5.15 0.20
C LEU A 8 -19.55 -6.17 -0.42
N PRO A 9 -18.21 -6.00 -0.39
CA PRO A 9 -17.30 -7.02 -0.90
C PRO A 9 -17.37 -8.33 -0.12
N ILE A 10 -17.60 -8.29 1.19
CA ILE A 10 -17.77 -9.49 2.02
C ILE A 10 -19.06 -10.23 1.66
N ALA A 11 -20.16 -9.51 1.49
CA ALA A 11 -21.44 -10.09 1.06
C ALA A 11 -21.34 -10.68 -0.36
N ALA A 12 -20.65 -10.01 -1.27
CA ALA A 12 -20.39 -10.52 -2.60
C ALA A 12 -19.49 -11.77 -2.58
N PHE A 13 -18.49 -11.84 -1.70
CA PHE A 13 -17.73 -13.07 -1.45
C PHE A 13 -18.61 -14.21 -0.99
N ILE A 14 -19.49 -13.97 -0.03
CA ILE A 14 -20.46 -14.97 0.46
C ILE A 14 -21.38 -15.42 -0.67
N ALA A 15 -21.92 -14.51 -1.48
CA ALA A 15 -22.77 -14.85 -2.63
C ALA A 15 -22.02 -15.76 -3.64
N ILE A 16 -20.73 -15.50 -3.90
CA ILE A 16 -19.89 -16.35 -4.77
C ILE A 16 -19.73 -17.76 -4.18
N LEU A 17 -19.55 -17.89 -2.88
CA LEU A 17 -19.49 -19.21 -2.23
C LEU A 17 -20.80 -20.00 -2.45
N PHE A 18 -21.94 -19.35 -2.35
CA PHE A 18 -23.26 -19.95 -2.58
C PHE A 18 -23.66 -20.10 -4.07
N GLY A 19 -22.75 -19.81 -5.00
CA GLY A 19 -22.93 -20.17 -6.42
C GLY A 19 -23.22 -18.99 -7.35
N ALA A 20 -23.17 -17.74 -6.88
CA ALA A 20 -23.23 -16.59 -7.77
C ALA A 20 -22.06 -16.60 -8.78
N PRO A 21 -22.25 -16.09 -10.02
CA PRO A 21 -21.20 -16.06 -11.04
C PRO A 21 -20.03 -15.18 -10.59
N ALA A 22 -18.90 -15.82 -10.22
CA ALA A 22 -17.82 -15.22 -9.46
C ALA A 22 -17.26 -13.91 -10.07
N ARG A 23 -16.95 -13.93 -11.37
CA ARG A 23 -16.39 -12.77 -12.07
C ARG A 23 -17.37 -11.60 -12.13
N LEU A 24 -18.62 -11.88 -12.52
CA LEU A 24 -19.64 -10.83 -12.68
C LEU A 24 -19.97 -10.18 -11.34
N THR A 25 -20.16 -11.00 -10.30
CA THR A 25 -20.45 -10.56 -8.93
C THR A 25 -19.31 -9.70 -8.40
N ALA A 26 -18.05 -10.11 -8.62
CA ALA A 26 -16.88 -9.36 -8.18
C ALA A 26 -16.76 -7.99 -8.90
N ILE A 27 -16.98 -7.96 -10.22
CA ILE A 27 -16.96 -6.70 -11.00
C ILE A 27 -18.09 -5.78 -10.53
N ALA A 28 -19.31 -6.28 -10.40
CA ALA A 28 -20.46 -5.47 -9.99
C ALA A 28 -20.28 -4.89 -8.59
N ALA A 29 -19.85 -5.72 -7.61
CA ALA A 29 -19.58 -5.27 -6.25
C ALA A 29 -18.45 -4.23 -6.20
N SER A 30 -17.35 -4.46 -6.93
CA SER A 30 -16.22 -3.53 -6.94
C SER A 30 -16.56 -2.21 -7.65
N ALA A 31 -17.34 -2.23 -8.72
CA ALA A 31 -17.81 -1.04 -9.43
C ALA A 31 -18.76 -0.20 -8.55
N LEU A 32 -19.70 -0.86 -7.87
CA LEU A 32 -20.58 -0.19 -6.91
C LEU A 32 -19.77 0.40 -5.75
N ASN A 33 -18.80 -0.35 -5.22
CA ASN A 33 -17.91 0.15 -4.17
C ASN A 33 -17.05 1.33 -4.62
N LEU A 34 -16.60 1.36 -5.88
CA LEU A 34 -15.89 2.51 -6.42
C LEU A 34 -16.78 3.77 -6.41
N ALA A 35 -18.03 3.65 -6.88
CA ALA A 35 -18.97 4.77 -6.87
C ALA A 35 -19.27 5.25 -5.44
N LEU A 36 -19.52 4.33 -4.51
CA LEU A 36 -19.75 4.63 -3.10
C LEU A 36 -18.51 5.23 -2.42
N GLY A 37 -17.33 4.71 -2.72
CA GLY A 37 -16.06 5.19 -2.15
C GLY A 37 -15.68 6.58 -2.64
N ILE A 38 -15.90 6.88 -3.92
CA ILE A 38 -15.73 8.24 -4.46
C ILE A 38 -16.72 9.20 -3.76
N TYR A 39 -17.99 8.85 -3.72
CA TYR A 39 -19.00 9.67 -3.05
C TYR A 39 -18.63 9.90 -1.57
N ALA A 40 -18.26 8.84 -0.84
CA ALA A 40 -17.86 8.92 0.56
C ALA A 40 -16.63 9.82 0.76
N ALA A 41 -15.60 9.68 -0.07
CA ALA A 41 -14.36 10.45 0.05
C ALA A 41 -14.58 11.97 -0.12
N PHE A 42 -15.44 12.37 -1.06
CA PHE A 42 -15.66 13.78 -1.33
C PHE A 42 -16.83 14.42 -0.56
N THR A 43 -17.57 13.66 0.23
CA THR A 43 -18.69 14.15 1.05
C THR A 43 -18.51 13.91 2.55
N TRP A 44 -17.43 13.30 2.98
CA TRP A 44 -17.23 12.86 4.36
C TRP A 44 -17.31 14.02 5.39
N GLN A 45 -16.88 15.21 5.00
CA GLN A 45 -16.94 16.42 5.86
C GLN A 45 -18.36 16.94 6.06
N ASN A 46 -19.27 16.70 5.09
CA ASN A 46 -20.62 17.26 5.08
C ASN A 46 -21.69 16.25 5.52
N ALA A 47 -21.33 14.99 5.71
CA ALA A 47 -22.25 13.92 6.06
C ALA A 47 -21.82 13.20 7.35
N CYS A 48 -22.78 12.73 8.14
CA CYS A 48 -22.49 11.89 9.30
C CYS A 48 -22.14 10.45 8.81
N TRP A 49 -20.88 10.23 8.52
CA TRP A 49 -20.32 8.94 8.10
C TRP A 49 -19.88 8.16 9.34
N SER A 50 -20.83 7.72 10.14
CA SER A 50 -20.57 6.91 11.32
C SER A 50 -21.49 5.70 11.39
N PHE A 51 -20.95 4.61 11.92
CA PHE A 51 -21.68 3.38 12.21
C PHE A 51 -21.06 2.77 13.46
N SER A 52 -21.85 2.35 14.41
CA SER A 52 -21.36 1.69 15.61
C SER A 52 -22.40 0.72 16.14
N VAL A 53 -21.97 -0.51 16.41
CA VAL A 53 -22.77 -1.56 17.05
C VAL A 53 -21.92 -2.16 18.17
N PRO A 54 -22.40 -2.19 19.41
CA PRO A 54 -21.71 -2.84 20.52
C PRO A 54 -21.68 -4.36 20.28
N VAL A 55 -20.49 -4.95 20.43
CA VAL A 55 -20.26 -6.40 20.25
C VAL A 55 -19.97 -7.08 21.58
N LEU A 56 -19.22 -6.40 22.47
CA LEU A 56 -18.85 -6.89 23.79
C LEU A 56 -18.87 -5.73 24.78
N GLU A 57 -19.34 -6.01 26.01
CA GLU A 57 -19.41 -4.99 27.07
C GLU A 57 -18.12 -4.87 27.89
N LYS A 58 -17.44 -6.01 28.12
CA LYS A 58 -16.20 -6.06 28.91
C LYS A 58 -15.19 -7.01 28.26
N PRO A 59 -14.08 -6.51 27.65
CA PRO A 59 -13.83 -5.08 27.39
C PRO A 59 -14.88 -4.49 26.42
N ALA A 60 -15.12 -3.19 26.49
CA ALA A 60 -16.06 -2.54 25.57
C ALA A 60 -15.49 -2.54 24.14
N LEU A 61 -16.03 -3.43 23.30
CA LEU A 61 -15.67 -3.54 21.88
C LEU A 61 -16.87 -3.16 21.02
N ASN A 62 -16.64 -2.26 20.08
CA ASN A 62 -17.67 -1.79 19.18
C ASN A 62 -17.25 -2.03 17.72
N LEU A 63 -18.09 -2.72 16.96
CA LEU A 63 -17.95 -2.73 15.52
C LEU A 63 -18.30 -1.34 14.99
N ALA A 64 -17.28 -0.48 14.90
CA ALA A 64 -17.47 0.93 14.63
C ALA A 64 -16.64 1.37 13.42
N PHE A 65 -17.28 2.08 12.51
CA PHE A 65 -16.67 2.68 11.32
C PHE A 65 -16.94 4.19 11.31
N GLY A 66 -15.93 4.95 10.89
CA GLY A 66 -16.04 6.40 10.76
C GLY A 66 -14.86 6.99 10.00
N PHE A 67 -15.09 8.06 9.28
CA PHE A 67 -14.00 8.91 8.80
C PHE A 67 -13.67 9.92 9.89
N THR A 68 -12.62 9.66 10.63
CA THR A 68 -12.16 10.57 11.70
C THR A 68 -11.35 11.73 11.14
N ASP A 69 -10.82 11.56 9.92
CA ASP A 69 -10.10 12.57 9.14
C ASP A 69 -10.03 12.17 7.66
N GLY A 70 -9.49 13.08 6.82
CA GLY A 70 -9.33 12.84 5.39
C GLY A 70 -8.35 11.72 5.03
N MET A 71 -7.47 11.30 5.95
CA MET A 71 -6.58 10.16 5.72
C MET A 71 -7.37 8.87 5.52
N SER A 72 -8.37 8.61 6.36
CA SER A 72 -9.27 7.46 6.20
C SER A 72 -9.99 7.49 4.85
N ALA A 73 -10.52 8.65 4.47
CA ALA A 73 -11.23 8.83 3.20
C ALA A 73 -10.31 8.56 2.00
N ILE A 74 -9.07 9.05 2.01
CA ILE A 74 -8.08 8.83 0.96
C ILE A 74 -7.67 7.36 0.87
N MET A 75 -7.48 6.66 2.00
CA MET A 75 -7.12 5.24 2.00
C MET A 75 -8.28 4.35 1.52
N VAL A 76 -9.51 4.70 1.87
CA VAL A 76 -10.71 4.04 1.33
C VAL A 76 -10.81 4.28 -0.18
N LEU A 77 -10.61 5.51 -0.66
CA LEU A 77 -10.58 5.84 -2.09
C LEU A 77 -9.51 5.03 -2.85
N LEU A 78 -8.28 4.94 -2.30
CA LEU A 78 -7.22 4.09 -2.84
C LEU A 78 -7.70 2.63 -2.94
N SER A 79 -8.31 2.10 -1.88
CA SER A 79 -8.72 0.71 -1.79
C SER A 79 -9.77 0.35 -2.85
N VAL A 80 -10.79 1.19 -3.06
CA VAL A 80 -11.85 0.90 -4.05
C VAL A 80 -11.35 1.02 -5.48
N ILE A 81 -10.46 1.98 -5.78
CA ILE A 81 -9.84 2.15 -7.11
C ILE A 81 -8.99 0.92 -7.46
N VAL A 82 -8.09 0.54 -6.55
CA VAL A 82 -7.18 -0.60 -6.79
C VAL A 82 -7.96 -1.92 -6.84
N THR A 83 -9.01 -2.08 -6.02
CA THR A 83 -9.85 -3.29 -6.03
C THR A 83 -10.52 -3.50 -7.39
N LEU A 84 -11.18 -2.49 -7.94
CA LEU A 84 -11.80 -2.62 -9.26
C LEU A 84 -10.76 -2.91 -10.34
N ALA A 85 -9.63 -2.20 -10.32
CA ALA A 85 -8.55 -2.44 -11.27
C ALA A 85 -8.00 -3.88 -11.16
N ALA A 86 -7.80 -4.40 -9.94
CA ALA A 86 -7.29 -5.74 -9.69
C ALA A 86 -8.27 -6.83 -10.17
N VAL A 87 -9.56 -6.66 -9.87
CA VAL A 87 -10.61 -7.61 -10.32
C VAL A 87 -10.75 -7.63 -11.85
N LEU A 88 -10.61 -6.48 -12.51
CA LEU A 88 -10.68 -6.37 -13.98
C LEU A 88 -9.42 -6.89 -14.69
N SER A 89 -8.23 -6.64 -14.12
CA SER A 89 -6.93 -7.01 -14.73
C SER A 89 -6.70 -8.51 -14.76
N GLY A 90 -7.14 -9.22 -13.75
CA GLY A 90 -6.82 -10.63 -13.59
C GLY A 90 -7.76 -11.57 -14.34
N LYS A 91 -7.25 -12.74 -14.69
CA LYS A 91 -8.01 -13.86 -15.22
C LYS A 91 -7.82 -15.07 -14.31
N ALA A 92 -8.92 -15.55 -13.74
CA ALA A 92 -8.89 -16.73 -12.90
C ALA A 92 -8.52 -17.97 -13.71
N PRO A 93 -7.72 -18.91 -13.18
CA PRO A 93 -7.58 -20.24 -13.74
C PRO A 93 -8.92 -20.97 -13.74
N GLU A 94 -9.14 -21.84 -14.74
CA GLU A 94 -10.36 -22.62 -14.89
C GLU A 94 -10.66 -23.45 -13.62
N GLY A 95 -11.89 -23.42 -13.16
CA GLY A 95 -12.34 -24.10 -11.95
C GLY A 95 -11.85 -23.46 -10.62
N LYS A 96 -11.15 -22.32 -10.65
CA LYS A 96 -10.67 -21.61 -9.46
C LYS A 96 -11.26 -20.21 -9.32
N GLU A 97 -12.31 -19.89 -10.07
CA GLU A 97 -12.92 -18.56 -10.12
C GLU A 97 -13.43 -18.11 -8.75
N LYS A 98 -14.05 -19.02 -7.98
CA LYS A 98 -14.55 -18.72 -6.63
C LYS A 98 -13.42 -18.31 -5.70
N LEU A 99 -12.30 -19.05 -5.69
CA LEU A 99 -11.13 -18.72 -4.88
C LEU A 99 -10.52 -17.39 -5.33
N TYR A 100 -10.35 -17.21 -6.64
CA TYR A 100 -9.69 -16.02 -7.20
C TYR A 100 -10.46 -14.73 -6.94
N TYR A 101 -11.71 -14.66 -7.37
CA TYR A 101 -12.53 -13.45 -7.23
C TYR A 101 -13.05 -13.26 -5.82
N GLY A 102 -13.44 -14.34 -5.14
CA GLY A 102 -13.91 -14.29 -3.76
C GLY A 102 -12.81 -13.81 -2.80
N SER A 103 -11.59 -14.35 -2.93
CA SER A 103 -10.45 -13.90 -2.11
C SER A 103 -10.07 -12.44 -2.38
N SER A 104 -10.13 -11.99 -3.65
CA SER A 104 -9.88 -10.58 -3.99
C SER A 104 -10.88 -9.64 -3.32
N LEU A 105 -12.16 -10.03 -3.27
CA LEU A 105 -13.19 -9.27 -2.54
C LEU A 105 -12.99 -9.30 -1.04
N LEU A 106 -12.59 -10.43 -0.46
CA LEU A 106 -12.35 -10.54 0.98
C LEU A 106 -11.14 -9.72 1.42
N ILE A 107 -10.07 -9.69 0.61
CA ILE A 107 -8.92 -8.78 0.80
C ILE A 107 -9.39 -7.32 0.79
N SER A 108 -10.23 -6.97 -0.18
CA SER A 108 -10.78 -5.60 -0.28
C SER A 108 -11.64 -5.24 0.92
N GLY A 109 -12.54 -6.13 1.36
CA GLY A 109 -13.38 -5.91 2.54
C GLY A 109 -12.56 -5.73 3.82
N GLY A 110 -11.49 -6.54 3.98
CA GLY A 110 -10.53 -6.39 5.08
C GLY A 110 -9.81 -5.04 5.05
N ALA A 111 -9.32 -4.62 3.89
CA ALA A 111 -8.66 -3.32 3.75
C ALA A 111 -9.60 -2.14 4.05
N LEU A 112 -10.81 -2.16 3.49
CA LEU A 112 -11.82 -1.12 3.72
C LEU A 112 -12.24 -1.06 5.19
N GLY A 113 -12.46 -2.22 5.81
CA GLY A 113 -12.78 -2.32 7.23
C GLY A 113 -11.67 -1.77 8.12
N ALA A 114 -10.41 -2.10 7.83
CA ALA A 114 -9.26 -1.60 8.57
C ALA A 114 -9.12 -0.07 8.47
N PHE A 115 -9.23 0.53 7.28
CA PHE A 115 -9.11 1.98 7.12
C PHE A 115 -10.32 2.79 7.60
N ALA A 116 -11.48 2.15 7.72
CA ALA A 116 -12.69 2.78 8.24
C ALA A 116 -12.94 2.52 9.73
N ALA A 117 -12.26 1.54 10.34
CA ALA A 117 -12.46 1.19 11.75
C ALA A 117 -12.05 2.34 12.67
N THR A 118 -12.88 2.59 13.70
CA THR A 118 -12.60 3.52 14.79
C THR A 118 -12.37 2.81 16.12
N ASP A 119 -12.55 1.48 16.13
CA ASP A 119 -12.24 0.60 17.27
C ASP A 119 -10.94 -0.17 16.98
N LEU A 120 -10.04 -0.21 17.95
CA LEU A 120 -8.70 -0.76 17.84
C LEU A 120 -8.71 -2.28 17.54
N PHE A 121 -9.64 -3.02 18.18
CA PHE A 121 -9.76 -4.46 17.93
C PHE A 121 -10.21 -4.73 16.49
N PHE A 122 -11.24 -4.02 16.01
CA PHE A 122 -11.73 -4.20 14.65
C PHE A 122 -10.77 -3.65 13.60
N PHE A 123 -10.01 -2.59 13.88
CA PHE A 123 -8.89 -2.14 13.06
C PHE A 123 -7.90 -3.27 12.79
N PHE A 124 -7.48 -3.97 13.84
CA PHE A 124 -6.58 -5.12 13.73
C PHE A 124 -7.25 -6.32 13.06
N ALA A 125 -8.46 -6.68 13.48
CA ALA A 125 -9.18 -7.86 12.98
C ALA A 125 -9.47 -7.80 11.47
N PHE A 126 -9.85 -6.64 10.94
CA PHE A 126 -10.06 -6.46 9.50
C PHE A 126 -8.77 -6.58 8.69
N HIS A 127 -7.64 -6.13 9.23
CA HIS A 127 -6.35 -6.37 8.59
C HIS A 127 -6.02 -7.87 8.54
N GLU A 128 -6.16 -8.58 9.64
CA GLU A 128 -5.92 -10.04 9.72
C GLU A 128 -6.85 -10.81 8.76
N LEU A 129 -8.10 -10.37 8.62
CA LEU A 129 -9.04 -10.97 7.67
C LEU A 129 -8.50 -10.98 6.23
N ALA A 130 -7.71 -9.97 5.83
CA ALA A 130 -7.13 -9.89 4.49
C ALA A 130 -5.92 -10.81 4.29
N LEU A 131 -5.24 -11.23 5.36
CA LEU A 131 -4.04 -12.08 5.26
C LEU A 131 -4.37 -13.53 4.87
N ILE A 132 -5.47 -14.08 5.38
CA ILE A 132 -5.88 -15.46 5.10
C ILE A 132 -6.08 -15.70 3.59
N PRO A 133 -6.92 -14.91 2.88
CA PRO A 133 -7.08 -15.10 1.45
C PRO A 133 -5.80 -14.80 0.66
N THR A 134 -4.94 -13.91 1.14
CA THR A 134 -3.63 -13.65 0.54
C THR A 134 -2.76 -14.92 0.56
N PHE A 135 -2.63 -15.59 1.72
CA PHE A 135 -1.92 -16.86 1.84
C PHE A 135 -2.46 -17.92 0.89
N LEU A 136 -3.79 -18.11 0.89
CA LEU A 136 -4.44 -19.12 0.05
C LEU A 136 -4.20 -18.86 -1.45
N MET A 137 -4.33 -17.61 -1.87
CA MET A 137 -4.12 -17.26 -3.28
C MET A 137 -2.66 -17.45 -3.71
N ILE A 138 -1.68 -17.07 -2.90
CA ILE A 138 -0.26 -17.28 -3.22
C ILE A 138 0.04 -18.78 -3.21
N GLY A 139 -0.35 -19.53 -2.18
CA GLY A 139 -0.03 -20.94 -2.04
C GLY A 139 -0.69 -21.87 -3.05
N ILE A 140 -1.91 -21.55 -3.49
CA ILE A 140 -2.72 -22.38 -4.40
C ILE A 140 -2.59 -21.90 -5.87
N LEU A 141 -2.68 -20.59 -6.10
CA LEU A 141 -2.75 -19.99 -7.43
C LEU A 141 -1.46 -19.29 -7.86
N GLY A 142 -0.48 -19.23 -6.99
CA GLY A 142 0.80 -18.57 -7.23
C GLY A 142 1.70 -19.32 -8.21
N ARG A 143 2.80 -18.68 -8.58
CA ARG A 143 3.80 -19.12 -9.57
C ARG A 143 5.12 -19.46 -8.89
N GLY A 144 5.98 -20.20 -9.59
CA GLY A 144 7.32 -20.60 -9.09
C GLY A 144 7.24 -21.29 -7.73
N ASP A 145 8.12 -20.90 -6.81
CA ASP A 145 8.19 -21.45 -5.45
C ASP A 145 7.08 -20.91 -4.53
N ARG A 146 5.84 -21.00 -5.03
CA ARG A 146 4.64 -20.46 -4.38
C ARG A 146 4.42 -20.89 -2.95
N ARG A 147 4.82 -22.14 -2.61
CA ARG A 147 4.67 -22.67 -1.24
C ARG A 147 5.64 -21.97 -0.28
N GLU A 148 6.89 -21.84 -0.68
CA GLU A 148 7.89 -21.10 0.09
C GLU A 148 7.49 -19.63 0.26
N ALA A 149 7.09 -18.98 -0.83
CA ALA A 149 6.62 -17.59 -0.80
C ALA A 149 5.41 -17.39 0.12
N ALA A 150 4.41 -18.31 0.05
CA ALA A 150 3.24 -18.27 0.92
C ALA A 150 3.60 -18.46 2.41
N TRP A 151 4.45 -19.43 2.74
CA TRP A 151 4.91 -19.63 4.11
C TRP A 151 5.75 -18.46 4.60
N LYS A 152 6.66 -17.94 3.77
CA LYS A 152 7.51 -16.82 4.13
C LYS A 152 6.69 -15.57 4.47
N ILE A 153 5.74 -15.16 3.62
CA ILE A 153 4.87 -14.01 3.91
C ILE A 153 4.06 -14.25 5.18
N THR A 154 3.51 -15.46 5.37
CA THR A 154 2.66 -15.76 6.54
C THR A 154 3.46 -15.74 7.84
N ILE A 155 4.67 -16.30 7.87
CA ILE A 155 5.52 -16.29 9.07
C ILE A 155 5.93 -14.85 9.41
N TYR A 156 6.39 -14.05 8.41
CA TYR A 156 6.78 -12.68 8.67
C TYR A 156 5.61 -11.82 9.14
N LEU A 157 4.49 -11.85 8.42
CA LEU A 157 3.33 -11.04 8.78
C LEU A 157 2.68 -11.54 10.07
N GLY A 158 2.59 -12.85 10.28
CA GLY A 158 2.05 -13.42 11.52
C GLY A 158 2.87 -13.05 12.75
N LEU A 159 4.20 -13.15 12.70
CA LEU A 159 5.08 -12.69 13.78
C LEU A 159 4.96 -11.17 13.99
N GLY A 160 4.95 -10.40 12.89
CA GLY A 160 4.74 -8.95 12.94
C GLY A 160 3.41 -8.59 13.59
N SER A 161 2.33 -9.31 13.24
CA SER A 161 0.99 -9.12 13.82
C SER A 161 0.93 -9.47 15.31
N ILE A 162 1.64 -10.52 15.76
CA ILE A 162 1.72 -10.86 17.20
C ILE A 162 2.41 -9.73 17.98
N VAL A 163 3.54 -9.22 17.46
CA VAL A 163 4.27 -8.10 18.08
C VAL A 163 3.40 -6.84 18.09
N LEU A 164 2.71 -6.56 16.97
CA LEU A 164 1.76 -5.46 16.86
C LEU A 164 0.64 -5.58 17.89
N LEU A 165 0.00 -6.74 17.96
CA LEU A 165 -1.11 -7.00 18.90
C LEU A 165 -0.68 -6.78 20.34
N ALA A 166 0.54 -7.21 20.73
CA ALA A 166 1.07 -6.95 22.07
C ALA A 166 1.15 -5.43 22.37
N GLY A 167 1.64 -4.64 21.39
CA GLY A 167 1.69 -3.17 21.51
C GLY A 167 0.31 -2.54 21.60
N LEU A 168 -0.64 -2.98 20.76
CA LEU A 168 -2.02 -2.47 20.75
C LEU A 168 -2.79 -2.80 22.04
N VAL A 169 -2.64 -4.03 22.57
CA VAL A 169 -3.27 -4.43 23.84
C VAL A 169 -2.66 -3.66 25.01
N TRP A 170 -1.33 -3.47 25.03
CA TRP A 170 -0.71 -2.65 26.06
C TRP A 170 -1.21 -1.22 26.03
N LEU A 171 -1.31 -0.64 24.83
CA LEU A 171 -1.87 0.70 24.63
C LEU A 171 -3.33 0.80 25.11
N ALA A 172 -4.19 -0.17 24.74
CA ALA A 172 -5.58 -0.21 25.16
C ALA A 172 -5.73 -0.33 26.69
N ASN A 173 -4.87 -1.13 27.34
CA ASN A 173 -4.88 -1.27 28.78
C ASN A 173 -4.49 0.04 29.51
N LEU A 174 -3.50 0.79 29.02
CA LEU A 174 -3.10 2.05 29.63
C LEU A 174 -4.12 3.18 29.39
N THR A 175 -4.77 3.20 28.24
CA THR A 175 -5.81 4.20 27.93
C THR A 175 -7.20 3.83 28.45
N GLY A 176 -7.40 2.58 28.87
CA GLY A 176 -8.68 2.06 29.39
C GLY A 176 -9.79 1.96 28.35
N THR A 177 -9.47 2.03 27.04
CA THR A 177 -10.47 2.01 25.96
C THR A 177 -9.92 1.38 24.69
N TYR A 178 -10.81 0.82 23.84
CA TYR A 178 -10.52 0.38 22.48
C TYR A 178 -11.01 1.39 21.42
N ASP A 179 -11.72 2.43 21.83
CA ASP A 179 -12.13 3.52 20.93
C ASP A 179 -10.93 4.40 20.62
N MET A 180 -10.48 4.36 19.37
CA MET A 180 -9.25 5.05 18.90
C MET A 180 -9.36 6.58 19.02
N VAL A 181 -10.57 7.14 18.97
CA VAL A 181 -10.78 8.59 19.13
C VAL A 181 -10.63 8.98 20.62
N LYS A 182 -11.18 8.18 21.52
CA LYS A 182 -11.05 8.40 22.97
C LYS A 182 -9.62 8.16 23.46
N MET A 183 -8.89 7.22 22.85
CA MET A 183 -7.47 6.99 23.17
C MET A 183 -6.65 8.26 23.03
N VAL A 184 -6.86 9.06 21.97
CA VAL A 184 -6.13 10.30 21.76
C VAL A 184 -6.32 11.29 22.89
N SER A 185 -7.52 11.34 23.49
CA SER A 185 -7.79 12.17 24.67
C SER A 185 -7.06 11.70 25.93
N ALA A 186 -6.68 10.41 25.99
CA ALA A 186 -5.93 9.82 27.10
C ALA A 186 -4.40 9.81 26.88
N ALA A 187 -3.91 10.33 25.77
CA ALA A 187 -2.48 10.27 25.41
C ALA A 187 -1.54 10.86 26.47
N GLY A 188 -1.93 11.97 27.09
CA GLY A 188 -1.15 12.64 28.12
C GLY A 188 -0.99 11.85 29.44
N SER A 189 -1.72 10.75 29.63
CA SER A 189 -1.61 9.88 30.80
C SER A 189 -0.61 8.73 30.64
N ILE A 190 -0.05 8.52 29.44
CA ILE A 190 0.87 7.41 29.16
C ILE A 190 2.29 7.80 29.60
N ASP A 191 2.80 7.08 30.60
CA ASP A 191 4.16 7.28 31.12
C ASP A 191 5.23 7.18 30.00
N PRO A 192 6.25 8.08 29.98
CA PRO A 192 7.31 8.09 28.98
C PRO A 192 8.05 6.76 28.81
N ALA A 193 8.27 6.02 29.90
CA ALA A 193 8.91 4.70 29.82
C ALA A 193 8.03 3.68 29.09
N ALA A 194 6.70 3.69 29.37
CA ALA A 194 5.73 2.87 28.67
C ALA A 194 5.63 3.26 27.19
N GLN A 195 5.66 4.58 26.87
CA GLN A 195 5.67 5.04 25.49
C GLN A 195 6.83 4.45 24.68
N LYS A 196 8.04 4.39 25.24
CA LYS A 196 9.22 3.80 24.56
C LYS A 196 9.02 2.32 24.24
N GLY A 197 8.47 1.55 25.18
CA GLY A 197 8.19 0.13 24.98
C GLY A 197 7.10 -0.11 23.91
N ILE A 198 6.00 0.60 24.02
CA ILE A 198 4.88 0.48 23.07
C ILE A 198 5.32 0.95 21.68
N ALA A 199 6.02 2.08 21.58
CA ALA A 199 6.53 2.60 20.30
C ALA A 199 7.46 1.59 19.61
N ALA A 200 8.34 0.90 20.35
CA ALA A 200 9.17 -0.18 19.81
C ALA A 200 8.32 -1.30 19.21
N LEU A 201 7.29 -1.79 19.93
CA LEU A 201 6.40 -2.84 19.46
C LEU A 201 5.61 -2.40 18.21
N LEU A 202 5.11 -1.16 18.18
CA LEU A 202 4.38 -0.64 17.04
C LEU A 202 5.29 -0.41 15.82
N ILE A 203 6.51 0.10 16.01
CA ILE A 203 7.50 0.27 14.92
C ILE A 203 7.87 -1.09 14.32
N VAL A 204 8.16 -2.09 15.15
CA VAL A 204 8.50 -3.43 14.67
C VAL A 204 7.29 -4.11 14.04
N GLY A 205 6.13 -4.09 14.68
CA GLY A 205 4.91 -4.73 14.19
C GLY A 205 4.44 -4.10 12.88
N PHE A 206 4.11 -2.81 12.87
CA PHE A 206 3.70 -2.10 11.65
C PHE A 206 4.82 -2.09 10.60
N GLY A 207 6.07 -1.89 11.03
CA GLY A 207 7.24 -1.92 10.14
C GLY A 207 7.38 -3.25 9.40
N THR A 208 7.16 -4.38 10.07
CA THR A 208 7.17 -5.70 9.43
C THR A 208 6.07 -5.81 8.36
N LEU A 209 4.85 -5.33 8.65
CA LEU A 209 3.74 -5.33 7.70
C LEU A 209 3.98 -4.42 6.49
N VAL A 210 4.71 -3.30 6.70
CA VAL A 210 5.12 -2.37 5.63
C VAL A 210 6.34 -2.87 4.86
N SER A 211 7.06 -3.87 5.36
CA SER A 211 8.37 -4.30 4.90
C SER A 211 9.50 -3.30 5.18
N LEU A 212 9.56 -2.76 6.40
CA LEU A 212 10.70 -1.97 6.88
C LEU A 212 11.95 -2.86 6.97
N PHE A 213 13.11 -2.37 6.52
CA PHE A 213 14.38 -3.06 6.72
C PHE A 213 14.66 -3.25 8.23
N PRO A 214 15.15 -4.42 8.66
CA PRO A 214 15.52 -5.61 7.91
C PRO A 214 14.36 -6.62 7.69
N PHE A 215 13.14 -6.32 8.12
CA PHE A 215 11.98 -7.22 8.06
C PHE A 215 11.29 -7.26 6.68
N HIS A 216 11.98 -6.90 5.61
CA HIS A 216 11.41 -6.69 4.27
C HIS A 216 11.48 -7.91 3.35
N SER A 217 12.28 -8.94 3.68
CA SER A 217 12.67 -9.99 2.74
C SER A 217 11.54 -10.90 2.25
N TRP A 218 10.36 -10.81 2.86
CA TRP A 218 9.15 -11.53 2.44
C TRP A 218 8.48 -10.91 1.21
N ALA A 219 8.60 -9.58 1.02
CA ALA A 219 7.74 -8.83 0.11
C ALA A 219 7.99 -9.16 -1.37
N ALA A 220 9.23 -9.07 -1.84
CA ALA A 220 9.54 -9.32 -3.25
C ALA A 220 9.24 -10.76 -3.70
N PRO A 221 9.62 -11.82 -2.99
CA PRO A 221 9.24 -13.19 -3.34
C PRO A 221 7.73 -13.43 -3.32
N ALA A 222 7.03 -12.86 -2.32
CA ALA A 222 5.59 -12.99 -2.22
C ALA A 222 4.87 -12.36 -3.42
N TYR A 223 5.25 -11.15 -3.83
CA TYR A 223 4.63 -10.47 -4.97
C TYR A 223 5.00 -11.11 -6.31
N ALA A 224 6.23 -11.60 -6.46
CA ALA A 224 6.65 -12.32 -7.66
C ALA A 224 5.90 -13.64 -7.84
N SER A 225 5.55 -14.31 -6.74
CA SER A 225 4.79 -15.55 -6.76
C SER A 225 3.28 -15.33 -6.84
N ALA A 226 2.77 -14.19 -6.39
CA ALA A 226 1.35 -13.91 -6.27
C ALA A 226 0.65 -13.80 -7.63
N PRO A 227 -0.65 -14.23 -7.71
CA PRO A 227 -1.52 -13.80 -8.80
C PRO A 227 -1.68 -12.26 -8.81
N ALA A 228 -1.90 -11.68 -10.01
CA ALA A 228 -1.96 -10.23 -10.18
C ALA A 228 -2.84 -9.49 -9.17
N PRO A 229 -4.10 -9.90 -8.87
CA PRO A 229 -4.92 -9.17 -7.89
C PRO A 229 -4.29 -9.11 -6.51
N VAL A 230 -3.60 -10.19 -6.07
CA VAL A 230 -2.93 -10.19 -4.77
C VAL A 230 -1.76 -9.22 -4.75
N ALA A 231 -0.90 -9.26 -5.79
CA ALA A 231 0.22 -8.34 -5.89
C ALA A 231 -0.26 -6.87 -5.93
N MET A 232 -1.31 -6.58 -6.72
CA MET A 232 -1.92 -5.25 -6.81
C MET A 232 -2.51 -4.79 -5.49
N LEU A 233 -3.35 -5.61 -4.85
CA LEU A 233 -4.04 -5.26 -3.59
C LEU A 233 -3.08 -5.21 -2.42
N HIS A 234 -2.14 -6.15 -2.32
CA HIS A 234 -1.23 -6.21 -1.19
C HIS A 234 -0.19 -5.08 -1.25
N ALA A 235 0.53 -4.94 -2.36
CA ALA A 235 1.51 -3.88 -2.53
C ALA A 235 0.85 -2.48 -2.62
N GLY A 236 -0.29 -2.39 -3.31
CA GLY A 236 -1.02 -1.13 -3.51
C GLY A 236 -1.77 -0.65 -2.27
N VAL A 237 -2.40 -1.53 -1.51
CA VAL A 237 -3.35 -1.18 -0.45
C VAL A 237 -2.93 -1.70 0.91
N LEU A 238 -2.86 -3.04 1.12
CA LEU A 238 -2.67 -3.62 2.46
C LEU A 238 -1.38 -3.17 3.14
N LYS A 239 -0.31 -3.01 2.39
CA LYS A 239 0.97 -2.53 2.91
C LYS A 239 0.87 -1.16 3.58
N LYS A 240 -0.11 -0.31 3.20
CA LYS A 240 -0.35 1.01 3.80
C LYS A 240 -0.97 0.94 5.19
N PHE A 241 -1.50 -0.22 5.58
CA PHE A 241 -2.07 -0.43 6.92
C PHE A 241 -1.08 -0.06 8.04
N GLY A 242 0.18 -0.51 7.93
CA GLY A 242 1.18 -0.20 8.95
C GLY A 242 1.55 1.29 9.01
N LEU A 243 1.67 1.95 7.85
CA LEU A 243 1.91 3.41 7.79
C LEU A 243 0.70 4.19 8.33
N TYR A 244 -0.50 3.76 7.97
CA TYR A 244 -1.74 4.30 8.49
C TYR A 244 -1.81 4.15 10.01
N GLY A 245 -1.48 2.97 10.55
CA GLY A 245 -1.45 2.72 11.99
C GLY A 245 -0.43 3.59 12.73
N LEU A 246 0.77 3.80 12.18
CA LEU A 246 1.76 4.71 12.74
C LEU A 246 1.23 6.15 12.79
N LEU A 247 0.64 6.64 11.70
CA LEU A 247 0.08 8.00 11.61
C LEU A 247 -1.18 8.18 12.49
N ARG A 248 -1.99 7.12 12.64
CA ARG A 248 -3.26 7.16 13.37
C ARG A 248 -3.10 6.97 14.87
N LEU A 249 -2.20 6.07 15.28
CA LEU A 249 -2.05 5.66 16.66
C LEU A 249 -0.72 6.12 17.26
N ALA A 250 0.41 5.77 16.62
CA ALA A 250 1.70 5.99 17.25
C ALA A 250 2.04 7.48 17.37
N ILE A 251 1.85 8.27 16.29
CA ILE A 251 2.15 9.71 16.29
C ILE A 251 1.39 10.48 17.38
N PRO A 252 0.07 10.39 17.49
CA PRO A 252 -0.67 11.18 18.48
C PRO A 252 -0.56 10.64 19.92
N LEU A 253 -0.27 9.35 20.12
CA LEU A 253 -0.32 8.72 21.42
C LEU A 253 1.05 8.55 22.10
N LEU A 254 2.14 8.48 21.33
CA LEU A 254 3.47 8.08 21.80
C LEU A 254 4.58 9.05 21.35
N PRO A 255 4.41 10.37 21.47
CA PRO A 255 5.37 11.33 20.93
C PRO A 255 6.78 11.17 21.52
N GLU A 256 6.93 10.99 22.83
CA GLU A 256 8.23 10.81 23.49
C GLU A 256 8.86 9.44 23.15
N GLY A 257 8.02 8.40 23.06
CA GLY A 257 8.47 7.07 22.65
C GLY A 257 8.99 7.05 21.22
N LEU A 258 8.30 7.70 20.29
CA LEU A 258 8.72 7.82 18.89
C LEU A 258 9.98 8.69 18.75
N GLN A 259 10.08 9.78 19.50
CA GLN A 259 11.28 10.63 19.51
C GLN A 259 12.51 9.84 19.99
N PHE A 260 12.37 8.98 20.99
CA PHE A 260 13.45 8.08 21.43
C PHE A 260 13.91 7.13 20.32
N TRP A 261 12.97 6.59 19.51
CA TRP A 261 13.27 5.66 18.41
C TRP A 261 13.54 6.33 17.07
N LEU A 262 13.58 7.67 16.99
CA LEU A 262 13.74 8.39 15.73
C LEU A 262 15.03 8.02 14.99
N THR A 263 16.19 8.05 15.67
CA THR A 263 17.47 7.73 15.02
C THR A 263 17.55 6.29 14.52
N PRO A 264 17.16 5.25 15.28
CA PRO A 264 16.99 3.90 14.73
C PRO A 264 16.05 3.84 13.52
N LEU A 265 14.91 4.53 13.57
CA LEU A 265 13.96 4.54 12.45
C LEU A 265 14.57 5.15 11.19
N LEU A 266 15.34 6.25 11.30
CA LEU A 266 16.08 6.86 10.19
C LEU A 266 17.08 5.87 9.55
N VAL A 267 17.81 5.11 10.37
CA VAL A 267 18.75 4.09 9.86
C VAL A 267 18.00 2.98 9.13
N LEU A 268 16.90 2.48 9.70
CA LEU A 268 16.10 1.41 9.09
C LEU A 268 15.48 1.86 7.77
N MET A 269 14.91 3.07 7.70
CA MET A 269 14.32 3.57 6.46
C MET A 269 15.36 3.85 5.37
N LEU A 270 16.59 4.28 5.74
CA LEU A 270 17.72 4.37 4.80
C LEU A 270 18.12 3.00 4.27
N GLY A 271 18.01 1.94 5.08
CA GLY A 271 18.13 0.55 4.63
C GLY A 271 17.13 0.21 3.53
N ASN A 272 15.86 0.65 3.65
CA ASN A 272 14.89 0.49 2.56
C ASN A 272 15.36 1.21 1.28
N ILE A 273 15.75 2.47 1.39
CA ILE A 273 16.04 3.30 0.21
C ILE A 273 17.35 2.87 -0.46
N LEU A 274 18.44 2.79 0.31
CA LEU A 274 19.76 2.58 -0.25
C LEU A 274 20.07 1.10 -0.48
N TRP A 275 19.92 0.26 0.56
CA TRP A 275 20.26 -1.15 0.46
C TRP A 275 19.28 -1.91 -0.45
N VAL A 276 17.96 -1.81 -0.17
CA VAL A 276 16.98 -2.50 -1.01
C VAL A 276 16.92 -1.87 -2.41
N GLY A 277 17.16 -0.57 -2.54
CA GLY A 277 17.35 0.09 -3.83
C GLY A 277 18.49 -0.52 -4.64
N TRP A 278 19.63 -0.75 -4.03
CA TRP A 278 20.75 -1.44 -4.65
C TRP A 278 20.42 -2.87 -5.06
N VAL A 279 19.75 -3.62 -4.20
CA VAL A 279 19.24 -4.95 -4.51
C VAL A 279 18.28 -4.90 -5.71
N THR A 280 17.46 -3.86 -5.82
CA THR A 280 16.51 -3.67 -6.94
C THR A 280 17.23 -3.49 -8.27
N ILE A 281 18.33 -2.74 -8.30
CA ILE A 281 19.17 -2.60 -9.52
C ILE A 281 19.70 -3.96 -9.99
N SER A 282 20.05 -4.86 -9.10
CA SER A 282 20.63 -6.17 -9.44
C SER A 282 19.62 -7.20 -9.94
N GLN A 283 18.31 -6.95 -9.80
CA GLN A 283 17.28 -7.92 -10.20
C GLN A 283 17.26 -8.14 -11.71
N LYS A 284 17.12 -9.41 -12.09
CA LYS A 284 17.00 -9.84 -13.49
C LYS A 284 15.55 -10.07 -13.92
N ARG A 285 14.66 -10.30 -12.97
CA ARG A 285 13.23 -10.53 -13.21
C ARG A 285 12.42 -9.28 -12.84
N LEU A 286 11.46 -8.95 -13.71
CA LEU A 286 10.62 -7.76 -13.56
C LEU A 286 9.79 -7.80 -12.25
N ASP A 287 9.15 -8.91 -11.93
CA ASP A 287 8.32 -9.09 -10.76
C ASP A 287 9.10 -8.90 -9.43
N LEU A 288 10.30 -9.50 -9.33
CA LEU A 288 11.20 -9.30 -8.19
C LEU A 288 11.69 -7.86 -8.09
N MET A 289 12.00 -7.24 -9.23
CA MET A 289 12.39 -5.84 -9.28
C MET A 289 11.26 -4.92 -8.78
N LEU A 290 10.03 -5.14 -9.23
CA LEU A 290 8.86 -4.36 -8.79
C LEU A 290 8.57 -4.57 -7.30
N GLY A 291 8.72 -5.81 -6.79
CA GLY A 291 8.58 -6.12 -5.38
C GLY A 291 9.58 -5.37 -4.50
N ASN A 292 10.88 -5.39 -4.87
CA ASN A 292 11.92 -4.64 -4.17
C ASN A 292 11.76 -3.12 -4.34
N SER A 293 11.35 -2.65 -5.52
CA SER A 293 10.99 -1.25 -5.75
C SER A 293 9.90 -0.77 -4.78
N SER A 294 8.85 -1.58 -4.59
CA SER A 294 7.80 -1.26 -3.61
C SER A 294 8.33 -1.18 -2.17
N VAL A 295 9.32 -1.99 -1.80
CA VAL A 295 9.99 -1.92 -0.48
C VAL A 295 10.79 -0.63 -0.36
N MET A 296 11.56 -0.29 -1.39
CA MET A 296 12.39 0.92 -1.41
C MET A 296 11.54 2.20 -1.23
N HIS A 297 10.43 2.32 -1.96
CA HIS A 297 9.57 3.52 -1.88
C HIS A 297 8.86 3.68 -0.52
N MET A 298 8.69 2.60 0.27
CA MET A 298 8.20 2.76 1.64
C MET A 298 9.15 3.59 2.50
N GLY A 299 10.45 3.58 2.20
CA GLY A 299 11.45 4.40 2.87
C GLY A 299 11.13 5.90 2.80
N TYR A 300 10.64 6.41 1.67
CA TYR A 300 10.24 7.81 1.55
C TYR A 300 9.05 8.17 2.45
N ILE A 301 8.09 7.26 2.58
CA ILE A 301 6.95 7.52 3.48
C ILE A 301 7.41 7.49 4.94
N PHE A 302 8.34 6.58 5.30
CA PHE A 302 8.96 6.61 6.62
C PHE A 302 9.78 7.88 6.86
N LEU A 303 10.41 8.47 5.83
CA LEU A 303 11.09 9.77 5.95
C LEU A 303 10.10 10.88 6.31
N ALA A 304 8.92 10.92 5.68
CA ALA A 304 7.87 11.87 6.05
C ALA A 304 7.37 11.65 7.48
N ILE A 305 7.19 10.39 7.91
CA ILE A 305 6.83 10.05 9.29
C ILE A 305 7.93 10.49 10.26
N ALA A 306 9.22 10.27 9.93
CA ALA A 306 10.33 10.70 10.73
C ALA A 306 10.40 12.23 10.86
N ALA A 307 10.13 12.96 9.78
CA ALA A 307 10.02 14.42 9.80
C ALA A 307 8.87 14.89 10.70
N LEU A 308 7.74 14.19 10.73
CA LEU A 308 6.62 14.50 11.62
C LEU A 308 6.94 14.17 13.09
N ILE A 309 7.70 13.11 13.36
CA ILE A 309 8.17 12.76 14.71
C ILE A 309 9.14 13.84 15.21
N ALA A 310 10.11 14.23 14.38
CA ALA A 310 11.13 15.23 14.75
C ALA A 310 10.52 16.63 14.95
N PHE A 311 9.54 16.98 14.14
CA PHE A 311 8.92 18.29 14.06
C PHE A 311 7.39 18.17 13.99
N PRO A 312 6.69 17.98 15.12
CA PRO A 312 5.24 17.78 15.17
C PRO A 312 4.43 18.90 14.50
N GLU A 313 4.94 20.14 14.53
CA GLU A 313 4.34 21.32 13.89
C GLU A 313 4.62 21.41 12.40
N ASN A 314 5.21 20.39 11.77
CA ASN A 314 5.50 20.37 10.36
C ASN A 314 4.22 20.27 9.53
N PRO A 315 3.81 21.36 8.81
CA PRO A 315 2.52 21.37 8.12
C PRO A 315 2.49 20.47 6.88
N LEU A 316 3.65 20.03 6.39
CA LEU A 316 3.78 19.25 5.16
C LEU A 316 3.90 17.75 5.41
N ALA A 317 4.54 17.34 6.52
CA ALA A 317 4.99 15.96 6.71
C ALA A 317 3.86 14.93 6.69
N ARG A 318 2.75 15.21 7.39
CA ARG A 318 1.57 14.32 7.41
C ARG A 318 0.93 14.21 6.03
N SER A 319 0.71 15.34 5.36
CA SER A 319 0.13 15.38 4.02
C SER A 319 1.03 14.70 3.00
N ALA A 320 2.35 14.90 3.08
CA ALA A 320 3.33 14.25 2.21
C ALA A 320 3.26 12.71 2.33
N ALA A 321 3.24 12.19 3.56
CA ALA A 321 3.10 10.75 3.78
C ALA A 321 1.82 10.19 3.13
N ILE A 322 0.67 10.84 3.36
CA ILE A 322 -0.63 10.36 2.87
C ILE A 322 -0.71 10.42 1.33
N ILE A 323 -0.28 11.52 0.72
CA ILE A 323 -0.25 11.65 -0.75
C ILE A 323 0.65 10.58 -1.37
N LEU A 324 1.83 10.35 -0.79
CA LEU A 324 2.73 9.33 -1.33
C LEU A 324 2.22 7.90 -1.07
N MET A 325 1.51 7.65 0.03
CA MET A 325 0.80 6.37 0.23
C MET A 325 -0.20 6.09 -0.89
N PHE A 326 -1.00 7.09 -1.26
CA PHE A 326 -1.96 6.98 -2.36
C PHE A 326 -1.24 6.80 -3.70
N ALA A 327 -0.31 7.69 -4.03
CA ALA A 327 0.40 7.70 -5.31
C ALA A 327 1.17 6.39 -5.57
N HIS A 328 1.97 5.94 -4.59
CA HIS A 328 2.66 4.66 -4.67
C HIS A 328 1.65 3.49 -4.78
N GLY A 329 0.52 3.55 -4.07
CA GLY A 329 -0.50 2.51 -4.14
C GLY A 329 -1.03 2.32 -5.56
N ILE A 330 -1.37 3.42 -6.24
CA ILE A 330 -1.86 3.40 -7.63
C ILE A 330 -0.76 2.96 -8.61
N SER A 331 0.45 3.54 -8.51
CA SER A 331 1.54 3.26 -9.45
C SER A 331 2.02 1.81 -9.38
N ILE A 332 2.17 1.25 -8.18
CA ILE A 332 2.63 -0.14 -8.04
C ILE A 332 1.55 -1.15 -8.44
N ALA A 333 0.27 -0.84 -8.20
CA ALA A 333 -0.83 -1.67 -8.68
C ALA A 333 -0.85 -1.72 -10.22
N LEU A 334 -0.67 -0.56 -10.89
CA LEU A 334 -0.57 -0.49 -12.34
C LEU A 334 0.61 -1.31 -12.87
N LEU A 335 1.79 -1.18 -12.26
CA LEU A 335 2.99 -1.92 -12.66
C LEU A 335 2.80 -3.44 -12.54
N PHE A 336 2.22 -3.94 -11.44
CA PHE A 336 1.95 -5.38 -11.29
C PHE A 336 0.88 -5.89 -12.26
N GLY A 337 -0.18 -5.10 -12.51
CA GLY A 337 -1.20 -5.46 -13.50
C GLY A 337 -0.63 -5.55 -14.93
N LEU A 338 0.25 -4.62 -15.31
CA LEU A 338 0.92 -4.64 -16.61
C LEU A 338 2.01 -5.73 -16.70
N ALA A 339 2.73 -6.01 -15.61
CA ALA A 339 3.69 -7.12 -15.55
C ALA A 339 3.00 -8.48 -15.76
N ASP A 340 1.83 -8.71 -15.14
CA ASP A 340 1.03 -9.91 -15.40
C ASP A 340 0.60 -10.01 -16.87
N ARG A 341 0.32 -8.88 -17.52
CA ARG A 341 0.00 -8.89 -18.95
C ARG A 341 1.22 -9.21 -19.82
N ILE A 342 2.41 -8.69 -19.46
CA ILE A 342 3.65 -9.05 -20.14
C ILE A 342 3.87 -10.57 -20.04
N GLU A 343 3.78 -11.13 -18.84
CA GLU A 343 3.97 -12.57 -18.64
C GLU A 343 2.97 -13.43 -19.42
N ARG A 344 1.69 -13.07 -19.40
CA ARG A 344 0.68 -13.80 -20.18
C ARG A 344 0.91 -13.77 -21.69
N ASN A 345 1.51 -12.70 -22.20
CA ASN A 345 1.76 -12.54 -23.62
C ASN A 345 3.07 -13.20 -24.06
N THR A 346 4.08 -13.24 -23.21
CA THR A 346 5.44 -13.67 -23.56
C THR A 346 5.89 -14.96 -22.89
N GLY A 347 5.21 -15.36 -21.80
CA GLY A 347 5.56 -16.53 -20.98
C GLY A 347 6.74 -16.30 -20.04
N SER A 348 7.35 -15.10 -20.01
CA SER A 348 8.50 -14.78 -19.15
C SER A 348 8.41 -13.38 -18.57
N LEU A 349 9.03 -13.18 -17.39
CA LEU A 349 9.34 -11.89 -16.78
C LEU A 349 10.85 -11.68 -16.61
N ASP A 350 11.68 -12.60 -17.12
CA ASP A 350 13.13 -12.39 -17.12
C ASP A 350 13.48 -11.31 -18.16
N LEU A 351 14.22 -10.30 -17.72
CA LEU A 351 14.59 -9.16 -18.57
C LEU A 351 15.53 -9.55 -19.74
N GLN A 352 16.14 -10.74 -19.68
CA GLN A 352 17.01 -11.28 -20.75
C GLN A 352 16.20 -12.00 -21.83
N ASP A 353 15.02 -12.52 -21.49
CA ASP A 353 14.13 -13.24 -22.42
C ASP A 353 13.24 -12.29 -23.22
N LEU A 354 13.25 -11.00 -22.89
CA LEU A 354 12.37 -9.97 -23.44
C LEU A 354 13.17 -8.98 -24.29
N GLY A 355 12.52 -8.44 -25.33
CA GLY A 355 13.12 -7.42 -26.21
C GLY A 355 12.13 -6.98 -27.29
N GLY A 356 12.15 -5.70 -27.65
CA GLY A 356 11.37 -5.15 -28.76
C GLY A 356 9.85 -5.28 -28.66
N LEU A 357 9.31 -5.53 -27.46
CA LEU A 357 7.86 -5.75 -27.23
C LEU A 357 7.02 -4.54 -27.67
N ALA A 358 7.58 -3.33 -27.73
CA ALA A 358 6.85 -2.15 -28.22
C ALA A 358 6.43 -2.26 -29.69
N LYS A 359 7.08 -3.12 -30.49
CA LYS A 359 6.72 -3.32 -31.91
C LYS A 359 5.43 -4.12 -32.07
N SER A 360 5.23 -5.14 -31.23
CA SER A 360 4.05 -6.02 -31.26
C SER A 360 2.94 -5.54 -30.32
N ALA A 361 3.28 -4.89 -29.20
CA ALA A 361 2.35 -4.42 -28.18
C ALA A 361 2.60 -2.94 -27.80
N PRO A 362 2.36 -1.98 -28.71
CA PRO A 362 2.64 -0.55 -28.46
C PRO A 362 1.76 0.05 -27.36
N GLY A 363 0.52 -0.37 -27.21
CA GLY A 363 -0.37 0.10 -26.15
C GLY A 363 0.12 -0.33 -24.77
N LEU A 364 0.61 -1.57 -24.66
CA LEU A 364 1.21 -2.08 -23.41
C LEU A 364 2.50 -1.30 -23.07
N ALA A 365 3.36 -1.04 -24.09
CA ALA A 365 4.57 -0.27 -23.91
C ALA A 365 4.29 1.17 -23.45
N PHE A 366 3.29 1.81 -24.03
CA PHE A 366 2.89 3.17 -23.64
C PHE A 366 2.40 3.24 -22.19
N LEU A 367 1.48 2.35 -21.78
CA LEU A 367 0.95 2.31 -20.42
C LEU A 367 2.00 1.94 -19.38
N PHE A 368 2.90 0.99 -19.72
CA PHE A 368 4.02 0.65 -18.83
C PHE A 368 5.02 1.81 -18.74
N GLY A 369 5.23 2.55 -19.81
CA GLY A 369 6.04 3.77 -19.82
C GLY A 369 5.51 4.82 -18.85
N ILE A 370 4.20 5.10 -18.86
CA ILE A 370 3.56 6.00 -17.90
C ILE A 370 3.75 5.48 -16.46
N ALA A 371 3.52 4.18 -16.22
CA ALA A 371 3.67 3.59 -14.90
C ALA A 371 5.12 3.66 -14.39
N ALA A 372 6.08 3.41 -15.27
CA ALA A 372 7.51 3.52 -15.00
C ALA A 372 7.90 4.96 -14.63
N MET A 373 7.46 5.94 -15.43
CA MET A 373 7.71 7.37 -15.18
C MET A 373 7.04 7.83 -13.88
N ALA A 374 5.85 7.32 -13.56
CA ALA A 374 5.21 7.57 -12.28
C ALA A 374 6.05 7.05 -11.12
N SER A 375 6.55 5.81 -11.23
CA SER A 375 7.38 5.20 -10.18
C SER A 375 8.73 5.90 -9.98
N ILE A 376 9.29 6.53 -11.02
CA ILE A 376 10.51 7.34 -10.92
C ILE A 376 10.25 8.69 -10.24
N GLY A 377 8.98 9.13 -10.18
CA GLY A 377 8.62 10.44 -9.66
C GLY A 377 8.74 11.55 -10.72
N LEU A 378 8.23 11.31 -11.94
CA LEU A 378 8.26 12.34 -12.99
C LEU A 378 7.18 13.41 -12.74
N PRO A 379 7.50 14.72 -12.90
CA PRO A 379 6.53 15.81 -12.78
C PRO A 379 5.27 15.59 -13.62
N GLY A 380 4.11 15.92 -13.05
CA GLY A 380 2.79 15.68 -13.66
C GLY A 380 2.15 14.34 -13.29
N LEU A 381 2.86 13.47 -12.56
CA LEU A 381 2.37 12.20 -12.05
C LEU A 381 2.35 12.20 -10.50
N ALA A 382 1.43 11.45 -9.91
CA ALA A 382 1.12 11.55 -8.48
C ALA A 382 2.31 11.29 -7.55
N ASN A 383 3.22 10.37 -7.90
CA ASN A 383 4.39 10.08 -7.07
C ASN A 383 5.29 11.30 -6.89
N PHE A 384 5.53 12.08 -7.96
CA PHE A 384 6.30 13.31 -7.86
C PHE A 384 5.73 14.26 -6.82
N SER A 385 4.40 14.46 -6.85
CA SER A 385 3.73 15.36 -5.88
C SER A 385 3.94 14.90 -4.43
N GLY A 386 3.91 13.57 -4.19
CA GLY A 386 4.20 13.01 -2.88
C GLY A 386 5.67 13.13 -2.49
N GLU A 387 6.58 12.74 -3.38
CA GLU A 387 8.04 12.72 -3.11
C GLU A 387 8.59 14.12 -2.87
N ILE A 388 8.22 15.10 -3.69
CA ILE A 388 8.68 16.48 -3.48
C ILE A 388 8.19 17.04 -2.14
N LEU A 389 6.95 16.74 -1.75
CA LEU A 389 6.44 17.15 -0.45
C LEU A 389 7.19 16.45 0.70
N VAL A 390 7.57 15.17 0.54
CA VAL A 390 8.39 14.45 1.52
C VAL A 390 9.75 15.11 1.69
N PHE A 391 10.45 15.39 0.59
CA PHE A 391 11.78 16.01 0.65
C PHE A 391 11.70 17.44 1.21
N LEU A 392 10.71 18.24 0.84
CA LEU A 392 10.50 19.57 1.39
C LEU A 392 10.20 19.51 2.90
N ALA A 393 9.35 18.57 3.33
CA ALA A 393 9.02 18.38 4.73
C ALA A 393 10.25 17.95 5.55
N ALA A 394 11.03 16.99 5.03
CA ALA A 394 12.18 16.45 5.73
C ALA A 394 13.39 17.39 5.74
N PHE A 395 13.54 18.26 4.72
CA PHE A 395 14.67 19.19 4.65
C PHE A 395 14.42 20.50 5.40
N LYS A 396 13.17 20.82 5.73
CA LYS A 396 12.85 22.05 6.46
C LYS A 396 13.42 22.00 7.88
N SER A 397 14.32 22.91 8.22
CA SER A 397 14.80 23.09 9.58
C SER A 397 13.81 23.90 10.40
N TYR A 398 13.45 23.41 11.57
CA TYR A 398 12.56 24.10 12.50
C TYR A 398 13.29 24.64 13.73
N ASN A 399 14.53 24.20 13.98
CA ASN A 399 15.24 24.47 15.22
C ASN A 399 16.25 25.61 15.14
N GLY A 400 16.45 26.25 13.99
CA GLY A 400 17.38 27.38 13.83
C GLY A 400 18.85 27.06 14.18
N THR A 401 19.22 25.77 14.23
CA THR A 401 20.57 25.30 14.55
C THR A 401 21.50 25.51 13.38
N SER A 402 22.76 25.87 13.70
CA SER A 402 23.85 26.00 12.74
C SER A 402 24.35 24.61 12.31
N GLY A 403 23.64 23.91 11.45
CA GLY A 403 24.06 22.59 10.96
C GLY A 403 22.87 21.74 10.50
N LEU A 404 23.17 20.64 9.82
CA LEU A 404 22.16 19.69 9.40
C LEU A 404 21.72 18.79 10.56
N ASP A 405 20.42 18.68 10.77
CA ASP A 405 19.87 17.72 11.71
C ASP A 405 19.82 16.29 11.13
N PRO A 406 19.60 15.24 11.94
CA PRO A 406 19.60 13.85 11.47
C PRO A 406 18.54 13.58 10.36
N VAL A 407 17.37 14.25 10.39
CA VAL A 407 16.32 14.09 9.38
C VAL A 407 16.75 14.72 8.06
N GLN A 408 17.41 15.88 8.10
CA GLN A 408 17.96 16.54 6.90
C GLN A 408 19.07 15.70 6.27
N ILE A 409 19.97 15.12 7.09
CA ILE A 409 21.00 14.19 6.60
C ILE A 409 20.36 12.98 5.93
N ALA A 410 19.37 12.38 6.59
CA ALA A 410 18.63 11.26 6.01
C ALA A 410 17.89 11.65 4.73
N CYS A 411 17.35 12.87 4.63
CA CYS A 411 16.74 13.41 3.42
C CYS A 411 17.75 13.48 2.27
N ILE A 412 18.94 14.06 2.49
CA ILE A 412 20.00 14.15 1.47
C ILE A 412 20.39 12.76 0.96
N LEU A 413 20.57 11.81 1.87
CA LEU A 413 20.91 10.44 1.51
C LEU A 413 19.75 9.76 0.74
N SER A 414 18.50 10.07 1.09
CA SER A 414 17.30 9.50 0.45
C SER A 414 17.12 9.98 -0.99
N ILE A 415 17.63 11.14 -1.39
CA ILE A 415 17.58 11.64 -2.77
C ILE A 415 18.26 10.67 -3.75
N TRP A 416 19.30 9.95 -3.31
CA TRP A 416 19.91 8.90 -4.14
C TRP A 416 18.94 7.80 -4.56
N GLY A 417 17.88 7.56 -3.80
CA GLY A 417 16.84 6.62 -4.17
C GLY A 417 16.10 7.02 -5.47
N VAL A 418 15.97 8.31 -5.77
CA VAL A 418 15.37 8.80 -7.04
C VAL A 418 16.26 8.38 -8.22
N VAL A 419 17.58 8.54 -8.08
CA VAL A 419 18.52 8.10 -9.11
C VAL A 419 18.48 6.58 -9.27
N ILE A 420 18.46 5.84 -8.17
CA ILE A 420 18.36 4.38 -8.14
C ILE A 420 17.08 3.92 -8.84
N SER A 421 15.94 4.55 -8.56
CA SER A 421 14.64 4.21 -9.18
C SER A 421 14.65 4.45 -10.68
N ALA A 422 15.24 5.54 -11.14
CA ALA A 422 15.41 5.82 -12.56
C ALA A 422 16.26 4.76 -13.25
N VAL A 423 17.37 4.36 -12.63
CA VAL A 423 18.30 3.36 -13.21
C VAL A 423 17.59 2.02 -13.45
N TYR A 424 16.95 1.44 -12.43
CA TYR A 424 16.36 0.11 -12.61
C TYR A 424 15.10 0.15 -13.48
N MET A 425 14.30 1.20 -13.39
CA MET A 425 13.05 1.28 -14.13
C MET A 425 13.29 1.55 -15.63
N LEU A 426 14.19 2.49 -15.96
CA LEU A 426 14.57 2.73 -17.36
C LEU A 426 15.28 1.54 -17.97
N ARG A 427 16.12 0.82 -17.21
CA ARG A 427 16.73 -0.42 -17.64
C ARG A 427 15.67 -1.48 -17.98
N ALA A 428 14.68 -1.66 -17.11
CA ALA A 428 13.60 -2.60 -17.36
C ALA A 428 12.79 -2.20 -18.61
N TYR A 429 12.40 -0.94 -18.73
CA TYR A 429 11.68 -0.44 -19.89
C TYR A 429 12.47 -0.68 -21.19
N ARG A 430 13.75 -0.35 -21.19
CA ARG A 430 14.63 -0.56 -22.36
C ARG A 430 14.72 -2.04 -22.73
N ASN A 431 14.95 -2.91 -21.76
CA ASN A 431 15.15 -4.34 -22.03
C ASN A 431 13.87 -5.03 -22.51
N ILE A 432 12.72 -4.62 -22.02
CA ILE A 432 11.43 -5.23 -22.37
C ILE A 432 10.91 -4.70 -23.72
N PHE A 433 10.90 -3.38 -23.88
CA PHE A 433 10.14 -2.73 -24.95
C PHE A 433 10.97 -2.28 -26.13
N GLN A 434 12.28 -2.02 -25.94
CA GLN A 434 13.15 -1.52 -26.99
C GLN A 434 14.06 -2.62 -27.58
N GLY A 435 14.73 -2.29 -28.66
CA GLY A 435 15.67 -3.20 -29.35
C GLY A 435 15.03 -4.15 -30.36
N PRO A 436 15.74 -5.22 -30.74
CA PRO A 436 15.19 -6.24 -31.62
C PRO A 436 14.12 -7.08 -30.91
N THR A 437 13.12 -7.53 -31.64
CA THR A 437 12.16 -8.52 -31.16
C THR A 437 12.86 -9.86 -30.96
N VAL A 438 12.43 -10.58 -29.93
CA VAL A 438 12.83 -11.95 -29.66
C VAL A 438 11.63 -12.88 -29.89
N LYS A 439 11.87 -14.18 -30.00
CA LYS A 439 10.81 -15.15 -30.31
C LYS A 439 9.58 -15.05 -29.42
N SER A 440 9.76 -14.76 -28.13
CA SER A 440 8.68 -14.59 -27.15
C SER A 440 7.87 -13.31 -27.34
N THR A 441 8.44 -12.26 -27.93
CA THR A 441 7.81 -10.96 -28.10
C THR A 441 7.30 -10.69 -29.51
N GLU A 442 7.77 -11.45 -30.51
CA GLU A 442 7.43 -11.24 -31.91
C GLU A 442 5.93 -11.44 -32.21
N SER A 443 5.31 -12.43 -31.59
CA SER A 443 3.88 -12.76 -31.73
C SER A 443 3.01 -12.27 -30.57
N ALA A 444 3.56 -11.45 -29.66
CA ALA A 444 2.82 -10.97 -28.52
C ALA A 444 1.66 -10.03 -28.94
N ALA A 445 0.46 -10.28 -28.44
CA ALA A 445 -0.72 -9.45 -28.73
C ALA A 445 -0.72 -8.17 -27.88
N ASP A 446 -1.13 -7.04 -28.44
CA ASP A 446 -1.35 -5.81 -27.68
C ASP A 446 -2.59 -5.92 -26.76
N LEU A 447 -2.79 -4.92 -25.93
CA LEU A 447 -3.90 -4.82 -25.01
C LEU A 447 -5.22 -4.71 -25.77
N THR A 448 -6.17 -5.58 -25.45
CA THR A 448 -7.57 -5.44 -25.87
C THR A 448 -8.22 -4.24 -25.17
N LEU A 449 -9.37 -3.79 -25.64
CA LEU A 449 -10.12 -2.71 -24.99
C LEU A 449 -10.42 -3.05 -23.50
N ALA A 450 -10.79 -4.29 -23.23
CA ALA A 450 -11.06 -4.76 -21.87
C ALA A 450 -9.81 -4.71 -20.96
N ASP A 451 -8.64 -5.02 -21.50
CA ASP A 451 -7.36 -4.94 -20.76
C ASP A 451 -6.92 -3.50 -20.50
N ARG A 452 -7.32 -2.55 -21.34
CA ARG A 452 -6.99 -1.13 -21.19
C ARG A 452 -7.79 -0.45 -20.08
N ILE A 453 -9.03 -0.89 -19.81
CA ILE A 453 -9.91 -0.26 -18.81
C ILE A 453 -9.26 -0.16 -17.43
N PRO A 454 -8.77 -1.26 -16.79
CA PRO A 454 -8.16 -1.17 -15.47
C PRO A 454 -6.88 -0.34 -15.46
N ALA A 455 -6.06 -0.43 -16.49
CA ALA A 455 -4.84 0.37 -16.60
C ALA A 455 -5.17 1.86 -16.76
N THR A 456 -6.15 2.21 -17.60
CA THR A 456 -6.60 3.59 -17.80
C THR A 456 -7.18 4.18 -16.50
N LEU A 457 -7.96 3.41 -15.73
CA LEU A 457 -8.46 3.86 -14.43
C LEU A 457 -7.32 4.29 -13.49
N LEU A 458 -6.27 3.46 -13.39
CA LEU A 458 -5.11 3.77 -12.55
C LEU A 458 -4.28 4.94 -13.11
N VAL A 459 -4.11 5.02 -14.43
CA VAL A 459 -3.40 6.14 -15.09
C VAL A 459 -4.15 7.46 -14.88
N LEU A 460 -5.47 7.47 -14.99
CA LEU A 460 -6.27 8.67 -14.72
C LEU A 460 -6.12 9.14 -13.28
N ALA A 461 -6.08 8.22 -12.30
CA ALA A 461 -5.83 8.57 -10.91
C ALA A 461 -4.41 9.15 -10.69
N LEU A 462 -3.38 8.61 -11.39
CA LEU A 462 -2.02 9.17 -11.35
C LEU A 462 -1.95 10.58 -11.91
N PHE A 463 -2.60 10.85 -13.04
CA PHE A 463 -2.62 12.20 -13.63
C PHE A 463 -3.48 13.16 -12.82
N ALA A 464 -4.64 12.73 -12.33
CA ALA A 464 -5.53 13.59 -11.55
C ALA A 464 -4.81 14.17 -10.32
N VAL A 465 -4.11 13.33 -9.56
CA VAL A 465 -3.37 13.75 -8.37
C VAL A 465 -2.03 14.40 -8.74
N GLY A 466 -1.40 13.98 -9.83
CA GLY A 466 -0.12 14.54 -10.28
C GLY A 466 -0.25 15.98 -10.80
N ILE A 467 -1.31 16.26 -11.57
CA ILE A 467 -1.58 17.60 -12.13
C ILE A 467 -2.24 18.51 -11.08
N TYR A 468 -3.15 17.95 -10.26
CA TYR A 468 -3.88 18.71 -9.25
C TYR A 468 -3.84 18.01 -7.87
N PRO A 469 -2.69 18.09 -7.14
CA PRO A 469 -2.53 17.46 -5.83
C PRO A 469 -3.56 17.95 -4.80
N ASN A 470 -4.08 19.16 -4.96
CA ASN A 470 -5.12 19.72 -4.10
C ASN A 470 -6.42 18.91 -4.11
N LEU A 471 -6.62 18.05 -5.12
CA LEU A 471 -7.73 17.09 -5.13
C LEU A 471 -7.76 16.22 -3.85
N LEU A 472 -6.60 15.79 -3.37
CA LEU A 472 -6.47 15.03 -2.14
C LEU A 472 -6.08 15.90 -0.93
N LEU A 473 -5.25 16.92 -1.12
CA LEU A 473 -4.82 17.81 -0.03
C LEU A 473 -6.01 18.53 0.62
N ASN A 474 -7.03 18.88 -0.15
CA ASN A 474 -8.24 19.51 0.39
C ASN A 474 -9.06 18.56 1.27
N LEU A 475 -8.94 17.24 1.10
CA LEU A 475 -9.58 16.27 1.97
C LEU A 475 -8.90 16.20 3.36
N LEU A 476 -7.66 16.67 3.47
CA LEU A 476 -6.87 16.65 4.70
C LEU A 476 -7.02 17.93 5.54
N LYS A 477 -7.69 18.94 5.01
CA LYS A 477 -8.06 20.17 5.71
C LYS A 477 -9.36 19.97 6.49
#